data_aaa275eac134c4265268b536d8c2bb19
#
_entry.id   aaa275eac134c4265268b536d8c2bb19
#
_cell.length_a   1.000
_cell.length_b   1.000
_cell.length_c   1.000
_cell.angle_alpha   90.00
_cell.angle_beta   90.00
_cell.angle_gamma   90.00
#
_symmetry.space_group_name_H-M   'P 1'
#
loop_
_entity.id
_entity.type
_entity.pdbx_description
1 polymer ?
#
loop_
_entity_poly.entity_id
_entity_poly.type
_entity_poly.pdbx_seq_one_letter_code
_entity_poly.pdbx_strand_id
1 'polypeptide(L)'
;MNQWISAVNSYYYIYMIYHVGHERNVFPRLGIEPDEKVVAHALPKIDVGLQVVERQLADGRPYLVGADPTIADYYLLPSTFSFARTDEGKAMYSRYPVFSAWRERVEALPTVQRFRAAQPRVWPPIEHARKWAVSHRPKY
;
A
#
# COMPACT_ATOMS: atom_id res chain seq x y z
N MET A 1 -3.80 4.41 -18.22
CA MET A 1 -2.62 3.74 -17.65
C MET A 1 -1.67 4.71 -16.95
N ASN A 2 -1.13 5.73 -17.61
CA ASN A 2 -0.20 6.71 -17.00
C ASN A 2 -0.77 7.42 -15.77
N GLN A 3 -2.07 7.68 -15.75
CA GLN A 3 -2.77 8.27 -14.60
C GLN A 3 -2.61 7.39 -13.34
N TRP A 4 -2.74 6.07 -13.47
CA TRP A 4 -2.58 5.14 -12.35
C TRP A 4 -1.14 5.09 -11.83
N ILE A 5 -0.15 5.08 -12.74
CA ILE A 5 1.27 5.11 -12.35
C ILE A 5 1.58 6.40 -11.57
N SER A 6 1.11 7.55 -12.07
CA SER A 6 1.23 8.83 -11.37
C SER A 6 0.54 8.81 -10.00
N ALA A 7 -0.68 8.29 -9.93
CA ALA A 7 -1.43 8.20 -8.67
C ALA A 7 -0.73 7.31 -7.64
N VAL A 8 -0.17 6.17 -8.07
CA VAL A 8 0.58 5.30 -7.16
C VAL A 8 1.80 6.01 -6.60
N ASN A 9 2.61 6.65 -7.45
CA ASN A 9 3.82 7.33 -7.03
C ASN A 9 3.57 8.53 -6.12
N SER A 10 2.56 9.35 -6.45
CA SER A 10 2.32 10.62 -5.77
C SER A 10 1.31 10.52 -4.61
N TYR A 11 0.61 9.40 -4.47
CA TYR A 11 -0.47 9.27 -3.52
C TYR A 11 -0.45 7.95 -2.74
N TYR A 12 -0.72 6.80 -3.40
CA TYR A 12 -0.87 5.52 -2.69
C TYR A 12 0.42 5.08 -1.99
N TYR A 13 1.56 5.16 -2.66
CA TYR A 13 2.86 4.84 -2.07
C TYR A 13 3.15 5.73 -0.84
N ILE A 14 2.91 7.04 -0.98
CA ILE A 14 3.19 8.00 0.08
C ILE A 14 2.39 7.68 1.33
N TYR A 15 1.07 7.52 1.21
CA TYR A 15 0.23 7.36 2.39
C TYR A 15 0.17 5.92 2.92
N MET A 16 0.11 4.91 2.06
CA MET A 16 0.02 3.52 2.48
C MET A 16 1.36 2.93 2.95
N ILE A 17 2.47 3.26 2.27
CA ILE A 17 3.79 2.71 2.61
C ILE A 17 4.57 3.68 3.48
N TYR A 18 4.84 4.88 2.95
CA TYR A 18 5.78 5.81 3.57
C TYR A 18 5.25 6.42 4.88
N HIS A 19 3.93 6.67 4.97
CA HIS A 19 3.31 7.11 6.22
C HIS A 19 2.92 5.90 7.07
N VAL A 20 1.73 5.34 6.87
CA VAL A 20 1.18 4.33 7.78
C VAL A 20 2.02 3.06 7.82
N GLY A 21 2.49 2.58 6.67
CA GLY A 21 3.31 1.37 6.60
C GLY A 21 4.60 1.49 7.40
N HIS A 22 5.31 2.59 7.31
CA HIS A 22 6.53 2.81 8.10
C HIS A 22 6.21 2.95 9.59
N GLU A 23 5.22 3.74 9.96
CA GLU A 23 4.87 3.95 11.37
C GLU A 23 4.42 2.65 12.07
N ARG A 24 3.69 1.77 11.37
CA ARG A 24 3.13 0.54 11.95
C ARG A 24 4.02 -0.69 11.77
N ASN A 25 4.71 -0.83 10.62
CA ASN A 25 5.41 -2.08 10.29
C ASN A 25 6.93 -1.97 10.39
N VAL A 26 7.51 -0.78 10.26
CA VAL A 26 8.97 -0.59 10.21
C VAL A 26 9.50 -0.02 11.51
N PHE A 27 9.00 1.14 11.94
CA PHE A 27 9.56 1.87 13.08
C PHE A 27 9.53 1.10 14.39
N PRO A 28 8.45 0.37 14.76
CA PRO A 28 8.45 -0.44 15.97
C PRO A 28 9.56 -1.50 15.99
N ARG A 29 9.90 -2.09 14.84
CA ARG A 29 11.01 -3.06 14.73
C ARG A 29 12.39 -2.43 14.92
N LEU A 30 12.48 -1.12 14.72
CA LEU A 30 13.70 -0.34 14.91
C LEU A 30 13.75 0.29 16.32
N GLY A 31 12.79 -0.01 17.19
CA GLY A 31 12.68 0.60 18.52
C GLY A 31 12.30 2.09 18.47
N ILE A 32 11.58 2.51 17.42
CA ILE A 32 11.10 3.88 17.25
C ILE A 32 9.59 3.86 17.48
N GLU A 33 9.12 4.71 18.40
CA GLU A 33 7.69 4.86 18.68
C GLU A 33 6.96 5.42 17.44
N PRO A 34 5.79 4.85 17.08
CA PRO A 34 4.95 5.39 16.01
C PRO A 34 4.52 6.84 16.29
N ASP A 35 4.49 7.66 15.26
CA ASP A 35 3.91 9.00 15.33
C ASP A 35 2.43 8.95 14.90
N GLU A 36 1.56 9.04 15.88
CA GLU A 36 0.10 8.98 15.66
C GLU A 36 -0.42 10.16 14.81
N LYS A 37 0.27 11.29 14.78
CA LYS A 37 -0.09 12.43 13.91
C LYS A 37 0.14 12.10 12.45
N VAL A 38 1.23 11.40 12.12
CA VAL A 38 1.52 10.94 10.76
C VAL A 38 0.44 9.96 10.29
N VAL A 39 0.06 9.01 11.14
CA VAL A 39 -1.00 8.04 10.83
C VAL A 39 -2.34 8.75 10.65
N ALA A 40 -2.74 9.59 11.60
CA ALA A 40 -4.01 10.34 11.54
C ALA A 40 -4.11 11.25 10.30
N HIS A 41 -2.99 11.84 9.88
CA HIS A 41 -2.94 12.63 8.64
C HIS A 41 -3.16 11.78 7.38
N ALA A 42 -2.63 10.57 7.35
CA ALA A 42 -2.66 9.72 6.17
C ALA A 42 -4.00 8.98 5.96
N LEU A 43 -4.66 8.56 7.04
CA LEU A 43 -5.86 7.71 6.96
C LEU A 43 -6.99 8.30 6.10
N PRO A 44 -7.40 9.59 6.24
CA PRO A 44 -8.45 10.15 5.38
C PRO A 44 -8.05 10.17 3.90
N LYS A 45 -6.76 10.33 3.61
CA LYS A 45 -6.25 10.34 2.23
C LYS A 45 -6.28 8.94 1.63
N ILE A 46 -5.89 7.92 2.40
CA ILE A 46 -6.00 6.53 1.98
C ILE A 46 -7.46 6.17 1.70
N ASP A 47 -8.38 6.61 2.55
CA ASP A 47 -9.82 6.39 2.38
C ASP A 47 -10.33 6.97 1.05
N VAL A 48 -9.96 8.19 0.71
CA VAL A 48 -10.27 8.82 -0.59
C VAL A 48 -9.68 8.00 -1.75
N GLY A 49 -8.43 7.57 -1.63
CA GLY A 49 -7.79 6.73 -2.64
C GLY A 49 -8.52 5.42 -2.87
N LEU A 50 -8.96 4.74 -1.81
CA LEU A 50 -9.73 3.50 -1.91
C LEU A 50 -11.10 3.71 -2.53
N GLN A 51 -11.78 4.82 -2.23
CA GLN A 51 -13.02 5.19 -2.90
C GLN A 51 -12.86 5.39 -4.41
N VAL A 52 -11.72 5.92 -4.85
CA VAL A 52 -11.41 6.07 -6.28
C VAL A 52 -11.28 4.71 -6.95
N VAL A 53 -10.54 3.78 -6.34
CA VAL A 53 -10.40 2.41 -6.90
C VAL A 53 -11.73 1.67 -6.89
N GLU A 54 -12.48 1.74 -5.79
CA GLU A 54 -13.82 1.12 -5.65
C GLU A 54 -14.74 1.58 -6.78
N ARG A 55 -14.81 2.88 -7.04
CA ARG A 55 -15.64 3.44 -8.12
C ARG A 55 -15.13 3.07 -9.50
N GLN A 56 -13.82 3.01 -9.71
CA GLN A 56 -13.21 2.62 -10.98
C GLN A 56 -13.60 1.18 -11.38
N LEU A 57 -13.73 0.30 -10.39
CA LEU A 57 -14.05 -1.11 -10.58
C LEU A 57 -15.54 -1.42 -10.48
N ALA A 58 -16.37 -0.44 -10.17
CA ALA A 58 -17.81 -0.62 -9.92
C ALA A 58 -18.62 -1.03 -11.17
N ASP A 59 -18.06 -0.85 -12.35
CA ASP A 59 -18.68 -1.32 -13.60
C ASP A 59 -18.48 -2.82 -13.87
N GLY A 60 -17.84 -3.54 -12.95
CA GLY A 60 -17.61 -4.98 -13.01
C GLY A 60 -16.35 -5.39 -13.78
N ARG A 61 -15.54 -4.43 -14.24
CA ARG A 61 -14.24 -4.76 -14.84
C ARG A 61 -13.34 -5.49 -13.85
N PRO A 62 -12.59 -6.52 -14.28
CA PRO A 62 -11.75 -7.30 -13.38
C PRO A 62 -10.47 -6.58 -12.95
N TYR A 63 -9.96 -5.63 -13.75
CA TYR A 63 -8.70 -4.92 -13.51
C TYR A 63 -8.85 -3.41 -13.74
N LEU A 64 -7.91 -2.61 -13.23
CA LEU A 64 -8.01 -1.14 -13.20
C LEU A 64 -8.27 -0.49 -14.56
N VAL A 65 -7.76 -1.08 -15.65
CA VAL A 65 -7.84 -0.50 -17.00
C VAL A 65 -8.77 -1.26 -17.93
N GLY A 66 -9.10 -2.52 -17.63
CA GLY A 66 -9.97 -3.32 -18.50
C GLY A 66 -10.10 -4.79 -18.12
N ALA A 67 -10.16 -5.65 -19.15
CA ALA A 67 -10.39 -7.08 -18.98
C ALA A 67 -9.13 -7.87 -18.59
N ASP A 68 -7.95 -7.33 -18.90
CA ASP A 68 -6.65 -7.97 -18.62
C ASP A 68 -5.84 -7.17 -17.61
N PRO A 69 -5.00 -7.84 -16.79
CA PRO A 69 -4.11 -7.16 -15.86
C PRO A 69 -3.07 -6.31 -16.61
N THR A 70 -2.87 -5.11 -16.14
CA THR A 70 -1.93 -4.16 -16.71
C THR A 70 -0.87 -3.74 -15.69
N ILE A 71 0.12 -2.98 -16.12
CA ILE A 71 1.11 -2.39 -15.22
C ILE A 71 0.48 -1.56 -14.09
N ALA A 72 -0.72 -0.99 -14.31
CA ALA A 72 -1.44 -0.26 -13.29
C ALA A 72 -1.77 -1.15 -12.07
N ASP A 73 -2.23 -2.38 -12.34
CA ASP A 73 -2.58 -3.36 -11.31
C ASP A 73 -1.34 -3.84 -10.56
N TYR A 74 -0.29 -4.19 -11.29
CA TYR A 74 0.99 -4.63 -10.70
C TYR A 74 1.69 -3.52 -9.92
N TYR A 75 1.44 -2.26 -10.26
CA TYR A 75 2.08 -1.13 -9.62
C TYR A 75 1.36 -0.68 -8.34
N LEU A 76 0.02 -0.74 -8.33
CA LEU A 76 -0.78 -0.43 -7.14
C LEU A 76 -0.70 -1.53 -6.06
N LEU A 77 -0.70 -2.79 -6.48
CA LEU A 77 -0.78 -3.93 -5.56
C LEU A 77 0.25 -3.90 -4.41
N PRO A 78 1.56 -3.66 -4.65
CA PRO A 78 2.56 -3.63 -3.58
C PRO A 78 2.26 -2.61 -2.48
N SER A 79 1.71 -1.45 -2.83
CA SER A 79 1.34 -0.42 -1.85
C SER A 79 0.26 -0.92 -0.89
N THR A 80 -0.61 -1.80 -1.36
CA THR A 80 -1.70 -2.36 -0.54
C THR A 80 -1.23 -3.38 0.48
N PHE A 81 -0.10 -4.06 0.27
CA PHE A 81 0.37 -5.10 1.19
C PHE A 81 0.84 -4.54 2.53
N SER A 82 1.54 -3.42 2.50
CA SER A 82 2.04 -2.79 3.72
C SER A 82 0.89 -2.34 4.61
N PHE A 83 -0.10 -1.68 4.01
CA PHE A 83 -1.27 -1.20 4.72
C PHE A 83 -2.19 -2.34 5.20
N ALA A 84 -2.33 -3.43 4.43
CA ALA A 84 -3.10 -4.61 4.83
C ALA A 84 -2.60 -5.31 6.12
N ARG A 85 -1.35 -5.08 6.50
CA ARG A 85 -0.77 -5.65 7.73
C ARG A 85 -1.10 -4.85 8.99
N THR A 86 -1.68 -3.66 8.83
CA THR A 86 -2.07 -2.78 9.94
C THR A 86 -3.52 -3.01 10.32
N ASP A 87 -3.88 -2.71 11.56
CA ASP A 87 -5.27 -2.83 12.01
C ASP A 87 -6.16 -1.81 11.30
N GLU A 88 -5.64 -0.61 11.05
CA GLU A 88 -6.29 0.42 10.24
C GLU A 88 -6.58 -0.07 8.81
N GLY A 89 -5.63 -0.77 8.20
CA GLY A 89 -5.77 -1.33 6.86
C GLY A 89 -6.83 -2.42 6.78
N LYS A 90 -6.84 -3.34 7.74
CA LYS A 90 -7.86 -4.39 7.82
C LYS A 90 -9.26 -3.80 7.98
N ALA A 91 -9.43 -2.86 8.92
CA ALA A 91 -10.70 -2.19 9.14
C ALA A 91 -11.15 -1.37 7.93
N MET A 92 -10.24 -0.70 7.24
CA MET A 92 -10.55 0.12 6.08
C MET A 92 -10.92 -0.73 4.87
N TYR A 93 -10.18 -1.80 4.57
CA TYR A 93 -10.45 -2.69 3.43
C TYR A 93 -11.79 -3.40 3.53
N SER A 94 -12.27 -3.69 4.75
CA SER A 94 -13.60 -4.30 4.95
C SER A 94 -14.75 -3.42 4.45
N ARG A 95 -14.53 -2.10 4.30
CA ARG A 95 -15.52 -1.16 3.77
C ARG A 95 -15.53 -1.06 2.24
N TYR A 96 -14.53 -1.65 1.57
CA TYR A 96 -14.33 -1.57 0.11
C TYR A 96 -14.30 -2.98 -0.50
N PRO A 97 -15.45 -3.64 -0.69
CA PRO A 97 -15.50 -5.03 -1.14
C PRO A 97 -15.03 -5.22 -2.59
N VAL A 98 -15.29 -4.26 -3.49
CA VAL A 98 -14.88 -4.37 -4.90
C VAL A 98 -13.35 -4.22 -5.01
N PHE A 99 -12.78 -3.26 -4.29
CA PHE A 99 -11.32 -3.11 -4.15
C PHE A 99 -10.69 -4.39 -3.56
N SER A 100 -11.28 -4.94 -2.49
CA SER A 100 -10.76 -6.14 -1.84
C SER A 100 -10.77 -7.34 -2.79
N ALA A 101 -11.84 -7.54 -3.54
CA ALA A 101 -11.94 -8.59 -4.56
C ALA A 101 -10.92 -8.39 -5.71
N TRP A 102 -10.70 -7.15 -6.15
CA TRP A 102 -9.65 -6.83 -7.12
C TRP A 102 -8.27 -7.20 -6.56
N ARG A 103 -7.98 -6.80 -5.33
CA ARG A 103 -6.70 -7.05 -4.67
C ARG A 103 -6.41 -8.55 -4.59
N GLU A 104 -7.38 -9.36 -4.14
CA GLU A 104 -7.25 -10.83 -4.08
C GLU A 104 -7.02 -11.43 -5.47
N ARG A 105 -7.75 -10.97 -6.49
CA ARG A 105 -7.60 -11.42 -7.87
C ARG A 105 -6.22 -11.14 -8.43
N VAL A 106 -5.69 -9.93 -8.25
CA VAL A 106 -4.35 -9.57 -8.72
C VAL A 106 -3.27 -10.32 -7.93
N GLU A 107 -3.44 -10.47 -6.62
CA GLU A 107 -2.53 -11.22 -5.76
C GLU A 107 -2.44 -12.70 -6.18
N ALA A 108 -3.53 -13.30 -6.65
CA ALA A 108 -3.58 -14.68 -7.09
C ALA A 108 -2.93 -14.93 -8.47
N LEU A 109 -2.58 -13.89 -9.21
CA LEU A 109 -1.93 -14.06 -10.52
C LEU A 109 -0.61 -14.83 -10.40
N PRO A 110 -0.36 -15.84 -11.28
CA PRO A 110 0.86 -16.63 -11.23
C PRO A 110 2.15 -15.81 -11.24
N THR A 111 2.14 -14.69 -11.96
CA THR A 111 3.27 -13.74 -12.02
C THR A 111 3.55 -13.13 -10.66
N VAL A 112 2.51 -12.69 -9.96
CA VAL A 112 2.62 -12.11 -8.62
C VAL A 112 3.10 -13.15 -7.61
N GLN A 113 2.53 -14.35 -7.66
CA GLN A 113 2.93 -15.46 -6.77
C GLN A 113 4.39 -15.84 -6.95
N ARG A 114 4.86 -15.98 -8.18
CA ARG A 114 6.28 -16.26 -8.47
C ARG A 114 7.19 -15.14 -7.96
N PHE A 115 6.83 -13.89 -8.21
CA PHE A 115 7.60 -12.75 -7.73
C PHE A 115 7.70 -12.72 -6.20
N ARG A 116 6.61 -12.94 -5.49
CA ARG A 116 6.59 -12.98 -4.02
C ARG A 116 7.42 -14.12 -3.45
N ALA A 117 7.37 -15.29 -4.08
CA ALA A 117 8.17 -16.46 -3.67
C ALA A 117 9.68 -16.24 -3.86
N ALA A 118 10.07 -15.47 -4.90
CA ALA A 118 11.46 -15.16 -5.21
C ALA A 118 12.05 -14.01 -4.37
N GLN A 119 11.21 -13.25 -3.64
CA GLN A 119 11.70 -12.12 -2.85
C GLN A 119 12.53 -12.58 -1.65
N PRO A 120 13.82 -12.20 -1.55
CA PRO A 120 14.60 -12.46 -0.36
C PRO A 120 14.04 -11.66 0.80
N ARG A 121 13.86 -12.29 1.94
CA ARG A 121 13.48 -11.61 3.19
C ARG A 121 14.71 -10.99 3.86
N VAL A 122 15.37 -10.07 3.14
CA VAL A 122 16.56 -9.39 3.65
C VAL A 122 16.15 -8.01 4.18
N TRP A 123 16.42 -7.79 5.46
CA TRP A 123 16.33 -6.46 6.07
C TRP A 123 17.71 -5.81 6.06
N PRO A 124 17.81 -4.50 5.78
CA PRO A 124 19.07 -3.77 5.92
C PRO A 124 19.53 -3.80 7.39
N PRO A 125 20.83 -3.63 7.67
CA PRO A 125 21.35 -3.54 9.03
C PRO A 125 20.58 -2.49 9.84
N ILE A 126 20.15 -2.86 11.05
CA ILE A 126 19.25 -2.07 11.90
C ILE A 126 19.75 -0.65 12.14
N GLU A 127 21.06 -0.49 12.36
CA GLU A 127 21.66 0.84 12.63
C GLU A 127 21.47 1.84 11.48
N HIS A 128 21.72 1.42 10.24
CA HIS A 128 21.53 2.25 9.06
C HIS A 128 20.05 2.56 8.82
N ALA A 129 19.19 1.56 8.97
CA ALA A 129 17.74 1.71 8.81
C ALA A 129 17.16 2.68 9.84
N ARG A 130 17.59 2.61 11.11
CA ARG A 130 17.12 3.50 12.17
C ARG A 130 17.52 4.96 11.93
N LYS A 131 18.76 5.21 11.56
CA LYS A 131 19.24 6.56 11.26
C LYS A 131 18.48 7.19 10.09
N TRP A 132 18.30 6.41 9.03
CA TRP A 132 17.50 6.84 7.88
C TRP A 132 16.05 7.12 8.25
N ALA A 133 15.40 6.22 8.98
CA ALA A 133 14.01 6.34 9.40
C ALA A 133 13.73 7.64 10.17
N VAL A 134 14.58 7.96 11.16
CA VAL A 134 14.44 9.18 11.96
C VAL A 134 14.59 10.44 11.11
N SER A 135 15.55 10.44 10.16
CA SER A 135 15.82 11.62 9.32
C SER A 135 14.78 11.87 8.23
N HIS A 136 14.02 10.84 7.83
CA HIS A 136 13.05 10.91 6.74
C HIS A 136 11.59 10.82 7.20
N ARG A 137 11.35 10.84 8.50
CA ARG A 137 9.98 10.84 9.03
C ARG A 137 9.24 12.12 8.65
N PRO A 138 8.01 12.02 8.10
CA PRO A 138 7.17 13.20 7.86
C PRO A 138 6.91 13.95 9.17
N LYS A 139 6.82 15.27 9.08
CA LYS A 139 6.54 16.15 10.22
C LYS A 139 5.21 16.86 9.99
N TYR A 140 4.28 16.65 10.88
CA TYR A 140 2.94 17.27 10.87
C TYR A 140 2.61 17.92 12.21
#